data_8db2f3b5cc163f9a537ee9a1bfc3b78d
#
_entry.id   8db2f3b5cc163f9a537ee9a1bfc3b78d
#
_cell.length_a   1.000
_cell.length_b   1.000
_cell.length_c   1.000
_cell.angle_alpha   90.00
_cell.angle_beta   90.00
_cell.angle_gamma   90.00
#
_symmetry.space_group_name_H-M   'P 1'
#
loop_
_entity.id
_entity.type
_entity.pdbx_description
1 polymer ?
#
loop_
_entity_poly.entity_id
_entity_poly.type
_entity_poly.pdbx_seq_one_letter_code
_entity_poly.pdbx_strand_id
1 'polypeptide(L)'
;SLSLNSRVYGTWVMKNPKKLKAIRHVILPNMGVSYVPNQSYIRNGPYGADGTFISYSPFQAARYAPSTTKEAANINFGINQNVEAKIRSEDNGKISYKKVKLLEGFRTSTSFNMLADSLNWSNLQVSAFTTIGQNITLNYNSTHSFYDRDSTGKEINQFMWKNHHQWTRFEGGNLAIGLNFRGKGKSGNTDSGNVLQ
;
A
#
# COMPACT_ATOMS: atom_id res chain seq x y z
N SER A 1 -4.31 18.93 -6.75
CA SER A 1 -4.92 17.62 -6.44
C SER A 1 -6.15 17.80 -5.57
N LEU A 2 -7.14 16.96 -5.79
CA LEU A 2 -8.36 16.86 -5.00
C LEU A 2 -8.46 15.43 -4.46
N SER A 3 -8.87 15.26 -3.20
CA SER A 3 -9.05 13.94 -2.61
C SER A 3 -10.37 13.81 -1.87
N LEU A 4 -10.99 12.65 -1.99
CA LEU A 4 -12.21 12.25 -1.29
C LEU A 4 -11.89 11.00 -0.45
N ASN A 5 -12.22 11.06 0.83
CA ASN A 5 -12.03 9.96 1.76
C ASN A 5 -13.34 9.67 2.47
N SER A 6 -13.66 8.41 2.63
CA SER A 6 -14.86 7.96 3.35
C SER A 6 -14.51 6.87 4.34
N ARG A 7 -15.43 6.60 5.26
CA ARG A 7 -15.30 5.52 6.24
C ARG A 7 -16.61 4.75 6.33
N VAL A 8 -16.53 3.46 6.06
CA VAL A 8 -17.64 2.52 6.20
C VAL A 8 -17.25 1.48 7.24
N TYR A 9 -18.14 1.14 8.14
CA TYR A 9 -17.88 0.07 9.10
C TYR A 9 -19.12 -0.76 9.34
N GLY A 10 -18.89 -2.06 9.54
CA GLY A 10 -19.89 -3.04 9.93
C GLY A 10 -19.46 -3.75 11.20
N THR A 11 -20.43 -4.11 12.04
CA THR A 11 -20.18 -4.91 13.23
C THR A 11 -21.16 -6.07 13.27
N TRP A 12 -20.63 -7.30 13.29
CA TRP A 12 -21.39 -8.51 13.45
C TRP A 12 -21.29 -8.98 14.90
N VAL A 13 -22.43 -9.04 15.59
CA VAL A 13 -22.52 -9.49 16.97
C VAL A 13 -23.03 -10.92 16.99
N MET A 14 -22.31 -11.82 17.67
CA MET A 14 -22.69 -13.21 17.81
C MET A 14 -23.79 -13.37 18.86
N LYS A 15 -24.88 -14.11 18.53
CA LYS A 15 -26.02 -14.32 19.42
C LYS A 15 -25.62 -15.14 20.66
N ASN A 16 -24.76 -16.15 20.50
CA ASN A 16 -24.30 -17.03 21.61
C ASN A 16 -22.77 -17.00 21.68
N PRO A 17 -22.16 -16.01 22.31
CA PRO A 17 -20.71 -15.84 22.30
C PRO A 17 -20.03 -16.76 23.31
N LYS A 18 -19.51 -17.91 22.88
CA LYS A 18 -18.61 -18.71 23.73
C LYS A 18 -17.25 -18.02 23.92
N LYS A 19 -16.59 -17.66 22.82
CA LYS A 19 -15.29 -16.97 22.81
C LYS A 19 -15.35 -15.65 22.04
N LEU A 20 -15.95 -15.64 20.84
CA LEU A 20 -16.02 -14.51 19.94
C LEU A 20 -17.33 -13.73 20.16
N LYS A 21 -17.25 -12.51 20.67
CA LYS A 21 -18.40 -11.64 20.94
C LYS A 21 -18.87 -10.90 19.69
N ALA A 22 -17.95 -10.29 18.97
CA ALA A 22 -18.24 -9.50 17.79
C ALA A 22 -17.04 -9.40 16.86
N ILE A 23 -17.31 -9.19 15.57
CA ILE A 23 -16.31 -8.82 14.56
C ILE A 23 -16.67 -7.44 14.04
N ARG A 24 -15.70 -6.55 14.01
CA ARG A 24 -15.80 -5.21 13.40
C ARG A 24 -14.90 -5.13 12.18
N HIS A 25 -15.48 -4.78 11.04
CA HIS A 25 -14.78 -4.51 9.80
C HIS A 25 -14.88 -3.02 9.50
N VAL A 26 -13.76 -2.38 9.24
CA VAL A 26 -13.67 -0.97 8.85
C VAL A 26 -13.06 -0.90 7.46
N ILE A 27 -13.73 -0.19 6.57
CA ILE A 27 -13.31 0.04 5.18
C ILE A 27 -13.16 1.54 4.99
N LEU A 28 -12.02 1.96 4.50
CA LEU A 28 -11.64 3.35 4.25
C LEU A 28 -11.34 3.51 2.75
N PRO A 29 -12.37 3.68 1.90
CA PRO A 29 -12.14 4.00 0.51
C PRO A 29 -11.62 5.43 0.37
N ASN A 30 -10.69 5.60 -0.53
CA ASN A 30 -10.15 6.90 -0.92
C ASN A 30 -10.07 7.00 -2.44
N MET A 31 -10.31 8.19 -2.94
CA MET A 31 -10.20 8.54 -4.35
C MET A 31 -9.54 9.91 -4.45
N GLY A 32 -8.61 10.07 -5.38
CA GLY A 32 -7.94 11.34 -5.60
C GLY A 32 -7.82 11.63 -7.09
N VAL A 33 -7.88 12.92 -7.43
CA VAL A 33 -7.60 13.39 -8.80
C VAL A 33 -6.39 14.29 -8.75
N SER A 34 -5.42 14.04 -9.62
CA SER A 34 -4.23 14.87 -9.76
C SER A 34 -3.99 15.18 -11.24
N TYR A 35 -3.59 16.42 -11.49
CA TYR A 35 -3.20 16.88 -12.81
C TYR A 35 -1.79 17.43 -12.73
N VAL A 36 -0.95 17.00 -13.64
CA VAL A 36 0.42 17.47 -13.84
C VAL A 36 0.47 18.09 -15.24
N PRO A 37 0.72 19.40 -15.36
CA PRO A 37 0.83 20.04 -16.67
C PRO A 37 2.13 19.61 -17.38
N ASN A 38 2.12 19.68 -18.70
CA ASN A 38 3.34 19.52 -19.47
C ASN A 38 4.31 20.65 -19.14
N GLN A 39 5.47 20.29 -18.62
CA GLN A 39 6.59 21.21 -18.41
C GLN A 39 7.76 20.76 -19.26
N SER A 40 7.79 21.24 -20.48
CA SER A 40 8.93 21.03 -21.38
C SER A 40 9.71 22.32 -21.51
N TYR A 41 10.99 22.26 -21.18
CA TYR A 41 11.94 23.36 -21.39
C TYR A 41 12.72 23.19 -22.69
N ILE A 42 12.28 22.28 -23.56
CA ILE A 42 12.90 22.06 -24.87
C ILE A 42 12.47 23.18 -25.81
N ARG A 43 13.42 23.82 -26.41
CA ARG A 43 13.24 24.84 -27.44
C ARG A 43 13.77 24.31 -28.78
N ASN A 44 13.09 24.65 -29.85
CA ASN A 44 13.53 24.41 -31.21
C ASN A 44 13.99 25.74 -31.80
N GLY A 45 15.19 25.79 -32.28
CA GLY A 45 15.73 27.02 -32.85
C GLY A 45 17.18 26.89 -33.32
N PRO A 46 17.75 27.96 -33.92
CA PRO A 46 19.13 27.97 -34.27
C PRO A 46 20.02 27.91 -33.01
N TYR A 47 20.96 27.00 -33.01
CA TYR A 47 21.87 26.77 -31.88
C TYR A 47 23.29 26.54 -32.42
N GLY A 48 24.25 27.22 -31.80
CA GLY A 48 25.63 27.22 -32.27
C GLY A 48 25.94 28.32 -33.29
N ALA A 49 27.20 28.45 -33.63
CA ALA A 49 27.69 29.50 -34.52
C ALA A 49 27.27 29.30 -35.98
N ASP A 50 26.92 28.11 -36.38
CA ASP A 50 26.49 27.71 -37.73
C ASP A 50 24.98 27.88 -37.98
N GLY A 51 24.20 28.24 -36.93
CA GLY A 51 22.76 28.45 -37.04
C GLY A 51 21.95 27.19 -37.29
N THR A 52 22.49 25.99 -37.05
CA THR A 52 21.78 24.73 -37.24
C THR A 52 20.54 24.67 -36.35
N PHE A 53 19.40 24.30 -36.92
CA PHE A 53 18.12 24.13 -36.17
C PHE A 53 18.15 22.81 -35.43
N ILE A 54 18.18 22.89 -34.10
CA ILE A 54 18.16 21.73 -33.21
C ILE A 54 17.16 21.91 -32.06
N SER A 55 16.75 20.79 -31.47
CA SER A 55 16.02 20.78 -30.23
C SER A 55 17.00 20.80 -29.07
N TYR A 56 16.94 21.82 -28.22
CA TYR A 56 17.85 21.97 -27.09
C TYR A 56 17.13 22.43 -25.83
N SER A 57 17.69 22.11 -24.68
CA SER A 57 17.27 22.66 -23.40
C SER A 57 18.15 23.85 -23.01
N PRO A 58 17.59 25.03 -22.67
CA PRO A 58 18.38 26.16 -22.15
C PRO A 58 19.14 25.82 -20.86
N PHE A 59 18.74 24.74 -20.18
CA PHE A 59 19.33 24.27 -18.93
C PHE A 59 20.36 23.14 -19.14
N GLN A 60 20.75 22.85 -20.37
CA GLN A 60 21.61 21.73 -20.71
C GLN A 60 22.96 21.74 -19.97
N ALA A 61 23.48 22.94 -19.69
CA ALA A 61 24.72 23.13 -18.93
C ALA A 61 24.48 23.53 -17.46
N ALA A 62 23.24 23.58 -17.01
CA ALA A 62 22.92 23.99 -15.65
C ALA A 62 23.19 22.85 -14.65
N ARG A 63 23.83 23.19 -13.52
CA ARG A 63 24.09 22.24 -12.44
C ARG A 63 22.81 21.66 -11.84
N TYR A 64 21.70 22.42 -11.87
CA TYR A 64 20.36 22.04 -11.43
C TYR A 64 19.39 22.37 -12.56
N ALA A 65 19.20 21.44 -13.47
CA ALA A 65 18.19 21.57 -14.50
C ALA A 65 16.79 21.28 -13.90
N PRO A 66 15.75 22.07 -14.23
CA PRO A 66 14.40 21.74 -13.83
C PRO A 66 13.98 20.43 -14.50
N SER A 67 13.25 19.59 -13.78
CA SER A 67 12.72 18.34 -14.31
C SER A 67 11.65 18.62 -15.37
N THR A 68 11.73 17.91 -16.50
CA THR A 68 10.65 17.89 -17.49
C THR A 68 9.58 16.90 -17.05
N THR A 69 8.32 17.29 -17.11
CA THR A 69 7.19 16.40 -16.84
C THR A 69 6.30 16.29 -18.07
N LYS A 70 5.92 15.08 -18.41
CA LYS A 70 4.81 14.86 -19.35
C LYS A 70 3.49 15.21 -18.68
N GLU A 71 2.57 15.74 -19.47
CA GLU A 71 1.21 15.94 -19.03
C GLU A 71 0.58 14.62 -18.54
N ALA A 72 -0.04 14.67 -17.37
CA ALA A 72 -0.71 13.51 -16.80
C ALA A 72 -1.93 13.96 -15.99
N ALA A 73 -3.04 13.28 -16.19
CA ALA A 73 -4.24 13.45 -15.39
C ALA A 73 -4.60 12.11 -14.79
N ASN A 74 -4.38 11.95 -13.50
CA ASN A 74 -4.54 10.65 -12.84
C ASN A 74 -5.72 10.69 -11.87
N ILE A 75 -6.52 9.62 -11.90
CA ILE A 75 -7.48 9.28 -10.86
C ILE A 75 -6.85 8.15 -10.05
N ASN A 76 -6.64 8.40 -8.76
CA ASN A 76 -6.07 7.42 -7.85
C ASN A 76 -7.19 6.79 -7.03
N PHE A 77 -7.18 5.48 -6.90
CA PHE A 77 -8.12 4.71 -6.10
C PHE A 77 -7.37 3.94 -5.02
N GLY A 78 -7.95 3.91 -3.84
CA GLY A 78 -7.40 3.13 -2.75
C GLY A 78 -8.49 2.66 -1.80
N ILE A 79 -8.28 1.50 -1.19
CA ILE A 79 -9.12 0.95 -0.15
C ILE A 79 -8.22 0.44 0.96
N ASN A 80 -8.39 1.01 2.15
CA ASN A 80 -7.73 0.48 3.35
C ASN A 80 -8.77 -0.22 4.20
N GLN A 81 -8.43 -1.38 4.72
CA GLN A 81 -9.35 -2.19 5.52
C GLN A 81 -8.65 -2.69 6.78
N ASN A 82 -9.40 -2.78 7.87
CA ASN A 82 -8.96 -3.49 9.06
C ASN A 82 -10.10 -4.32 9.66
N VAL A 83 -9.74 -5.40 10.33
CA VAL A 83 -10.71 -6.31 10.96
C VAL A 83 -10.29 -6.52 12.40
N GLU A 84 -11.20 -6.21 13.31
CA GLU A 84 -11.04 -6.40 14.76
C GLU A 84 -12.04 -7.41 15.28
N ALA A 85 -11.62 -8.25 16.21
CA ALA A 85 -12.49 -9.14 16.96
C ALA A 85 -12.60 -8.70 18.42
N LYS A 86 -13.78 -8.83 18.98
CA LYS A 86 -14.02 -8.71 20.42
C LYS A 86 -14.18 -10.11 21.01
N ILE A 87 -13.17 -10.55 21.75
CA ILE A 87 -13.14 -11.88 22.36
C ILE A 87 -13.44 -11.80 23.86
N ARG A 88 -14.15 -12.81 24.38
CA ARG A 88 -14.37 -12.99 25.80
C ARG A 88 -13.06 -13.48 26.44
N SER A 89 -12.65 -12.83 27.48
CA SER A 89 -11.55 -13.22 28.37
C SER A 89 -12.15 -13.41 29.77
N GLU A 90 -11.83 -14.50 30.43
CA GLU A 90 -12.25 -14.79 31.81
C GLU A 90 -10.98 -14.82 32.66
N ASP A 91 -10.91 -13.93 33.62
CA ASP A 91 -9.81 -13.84 34.56
C ASP A 91 -10.40 -13.75 35.99
N ASN A 92 -10.01 -14.69 36.84
CA ASN A 92 -10.48 -14.79 38.23
C ASN A 92 -12.02 -14.73 38.38
N GLY A 93 -12.74 -15.41 37.49
CA GLY A 93 -14.23 -15.45 37.52
C GLY A 93 -14.88 -14.15 36.98
N LYS A 94 -14.10 -13.12 36.62
CA LYS A 94 -14.61 -11.90 35.99
C LYS A 94 -14.55 -12.03 34.46
N ILE A 95 -15.73 -11.85 33.83
CA ILE A 95 -15.85 -11.82 32.40
C ILE A 95 -15.44 -10.44 31.89
N SER A 96 -14.39 -10.37 31.10
CA SER A 96 -13.95 -9.19 30.38
C SER A 96 -13.96 -9.41 28.88
N TYR A 97 -13.89 -8.35 28.09
CA TYR A 97 -13.83 -8.43 26.64
C TYR A 97 -12.59 -7.72 26.14
N LYS A 98 -11.72 -8.49 25.47
CA LYS A 98 -10.50 -7.96 24.85
C LYS A 98 -10.72 -7.73 23.35
N LYS A 99 -10.26 -6.60 22.85
CA LYS A 99 -10.17 -6.34 21.41
C LYS A 99 -8.88 -6.97 20.88
N VAL A 100 -9.01 -7.73 19.81
CA VAL A 100 -7.89 -8.35 19.10
C VAL A 100 -7.98 -7.93 17.64
N LYS A 101 -6.93 -7.43 17.08
CA LYS A 101 -6.85 -7.13 15.66
C LYS A 101 -6.59 -8.44 14.91
N LEU A 102 -7.51 -8.83 14.04
CA LEU A 102 -7.35 -9.99 13.17
C LEU A 102 -6.57 -9.64 11.91
N LEU A 103 -6.82 -8.44 11.40
CA LEU A 103 -6.12 -7.86 10.26
C LEU A 103 -5.89 -6.37 10.58
N GLU A 104 -4.64 -5.99 10.81
CA GLU A 104 -4.30 -4.61 11.18
C GLU A 104 -4.38 -3.66 10.00
N GLY A 105 -4.07 -4.15 8.81
CA GLY A 105 -4.19 -3.40 7.57
C GLY A 105 -4.23 -4.32 6.37
N PHE A 106 -5.18 -4.03 5.49
CA PHE A 106 -5.22 -4.54 4.12
C PHE A 106 -5.44 -3.35 3.22
N ARG A 107 -4.52 -3.11 2.32
CA ARG A 107 -4.54 -1.98 1.42
C ARG A 107 -4.48 -2.45 -0.03
N THR A 108 -5.36 -1.88 -0.83
CA THR A 108 -5.29 -1.98 -2.29
C THR A 108 -5.25 -0.60 -2.88
N SER A 109 -4.43 -0.38 -3.91
CA SER A 109 -4.37 0.90 -4.61
C SER A 109 -3.98 0.72 -6.07
N THR A 110 -4.56 1.56 -6.91
CA THR A 110 -4.26 1.66 -8.34
C THR A 110 -4.56 3.08 -8.80
N SER A 111 -4.13 3.43 -10.01
CA SER A 111 -4.43 4.71 -10.63
C SER A 111 -4.81 4.53 -12.10
N PHE A 112 -5.59 5.46 -12.60
CA PHE A 112 -5.99 5.55 -13.99
C PHE A 112 -5.49 6.86 -14.59
N ASN A 113 -4.64 6.81 -15.61
CA ASN A 113 -4.19 7.98 -16.34
C ASN A 113 -5.13 8.26 -17.51
N MET A 114 -5.87 9.36 -17.43
CA MET A 114 -6.85 9.76 -18.44
C MET A 114 -6.21 10.23 -19.74
N LEU A 115 -4.96 10.66 -19.72
CA LEU A 115 -4.25 11.22 -20.88
C LEU A 115 -3.28 10.21 -21.53
N ALA A 116 -3.22 8.98 -21.03
CA ALA A 116 -2.41 7.96 -21.66
C ALA A 116 -3.14 7.39 -22.90
N ASP A 117 -2.42 7.21 -24.00
CA ASP A 117 -2.96 6.63 -25.24
C ASP A 117 -3.26 5.13 -25.09
N SER A 118 -2.57 4.47 -24.17
CA SER A 118 -2.71 3.03 -23.89
C SER A 118 -2.23 2.70 -22.50
N LEU A 119 -2.60 1.52 -21.98
CA LEU A 119 -2.21 1.04 -20.65
C LEU A 119 -2.54 2.08 -19.56
N ASN A 120 -3.76 2.61 -19.58
CA ASN A 120 -4.20 3.70 -18.71
C ASN A 120 -4.22 3.32 -17.23
N TRP A 121 -4.46 2.06 -16.89
CA TRP A 121 -4.42 1.58 -15.50
C TRP A 121 -2.99 1.25 -15.07
N SER A 122 -2.59 1.76 -13.94
CA SER A 122 -1.38 1.30 -13.25
C SER A 122 -1.61 -0.07 -12.62
N ASN A 123 -0.52 -0.74 -12.30
CA ASN A 123 -0.60 -2.01 -11.56
C ASN A 123 -1.35 -1.83 -10.23
N LEU A 124 -2.18 -2.80 -9.90
CA LEU A 124 -2.83 -2.91 -8.61
C LEU A 124 -1.79 -3.32 -7.57
N GLN A 125 -1.57 -2.47 -6.58
CA GLN A 125 -0.75 -2.77 -5.42
C GLN A 125 -1.63 -3.34 -4.32
N VAL A 126 -1.23 -4.46 -3.76
CA VAL A 126 -1.91 -5.10 -2.64
C VAL A 126 -0.92 -5.24 -1.49
N SER A 127 -1.28 -4.80 -0.31
CA SER A 127 -0.49 -5.02 0.90
C SER A 127 -1.38 -5.44 2.06
N ALA A 128 -0.89 -6.38 2.87
CA ALA A 128 -1.56 -6.81 4.08
C ALA A 128 -0.54 -6.95 5.21
N PHE A 129 -0.91 -6.52 6.40
CA PHE A 129 -0.11 -6.78 7.58
C PHE A 129 -0.98 -7.10 8.79
N THR A 130 -0.47 -7.96 9.63
CA THR A 130 -1.11 -8.30 10.90
C THR A 130 -0.08 -8.81 11.91
N THR A 131 -0.41 -8.63 13.19
CA THR A 131 0.38 -9.17 14.30
C THR A 131 -0.45 -10.20 15.05
N ILE A 132 0.02 -11.44 15.07
CA ILE A 132 -0.62 -12.54 15.77
C ILE A 132 -0.01 -12.66 17.16
N GLY A 133 -0.83 -12.40 18.17
CA GLY A 133 -0.36 -12.35 19.56
C GLY A 133 0.54 -11.14 19.77
N GLN A 134 1.72 -11.35 20.37
CA GLN A 134 2.74 -10.31 20.61
C GLN A 134 4.06 -10.58 19.87
N ASN A 135 4.14 -11.70 19.18
CA ASN A 135 5.40 -12.29 18.77
C ASN A 135 5.52 -12.53 17.27
N ILE A 136 4.42 -12.64 16.55
CA ILE A 136 4.44 -13.00 15.13
C ILE A 136 3.88 -11.83 14.31
N THR A 137 4.69 -11.27 13.42
CA THR A 137 4.26 -10.24 12.47
C THR A 137 4.28 -10.81 11.07
N LEU A 138 3.19 -10.64 10.33
CA LEU A 138 3.06 -11.04 8.93
C LEU A 138 2.92 -9.79 8.07
N ASN A 139 3.76 -9.68 7.05
CA ASN A 139 3.70 -8.64 6.03
C ASN A 139 3.64 -9.28 4.66
N TYR A 140 2.63 -8.94 3.90
CA TYR A 140 2.44 -9.37 2.52
C TYR A 140 2.34 -8.17 1.60
N ASN A 141 3.06 -8.19 0.49
CA ASN A 141 2.95 -7.19 -0.57
C ASN A 141 2.94 -7.91 -1.91
N SER A 142 2.10 -7.45 -2.83
CA SER A 142 2.07 -7.97 -4.20
C SER A 142 1.64 -6.89 -5.18
N THR A 143 2.08 -7.08 -6.41
CA THR A 143 1.78 -6.25 -7.57
C THR A 143 1.07 -7.10 -8.60
N HIS A 144 -0.01 -6.56 -9.17
CA HIS A 144 -0.82 -7.23 -10.17
C HIS A 144 -1.07 -6.29 -11.35
N SER A 145 -0.96 -6.81 -12.57
CA SER A 145 -1.33 -6.07 -13.78
C SER A 145 -2.75 -6.41 -14.22
N PHE A 146 -3.49 -5.43 -14.72
CA PHE A 146 -4.78 -5.64 -15.36
C PHE A 146 -4.65 -6.12 -16.81
N TYR A 147 -3.46 -6.01 -17.38
CA TYR A 147 -3.20 -6.21 -18.80
C TYR A 147 -2.55 -7.55 -19.10
N ASP A 148 -2.83 -8.02 -20.30
CA ASP A 148 -2.22 -9.22 -20.86
C ASP A 148 -0.83 -8.93 -21.43
N ARG A 149 -0.09 -9.98 -21.78
CA ARG A 149 1.22 -9.92 -22.42
C ARG A 149 1.19 -10.60 -23.79
N ASP A 150 2.00 -10.08 -24.68
CA ASP A 150 2.27 -10.75 -25.95
C ASP A 150 3.26 -11.94 -25.77
N SER A 151 3.56 -12.61 -26.88
CA SER A 151 4.50 -13.73 -26.90
C SER A 151 5.93 -13.35 -26.50
N THR A 152 6.26 -12.06 -26.50
CA THR A 152 7.57 -11.55 -26.09
C THR A 152 7.62 -11.17 -24.61
N GLY A 153 6.47 -11.25 -23.91
CA GLY A 153 6.34 -10.86 -22.51
C GLY A 153 6.06 -9.38 -22.27
N LYS A 154 5.86 -8.59 -23.32
CA LYS A 154 5.50 -7.17 -23.23
C LYS A 154 4.00 -7.00 -22.98
N GLU A 155 3.64 -6.06 -22.10
CA GLU A 155 2.23 -5.72 -21.86
C GLU A 155 1.57 -5.14 -23.11
N ILE A 156 0.36 -5.62 -23.39
CA ILE A 156 -0.48 -5.18 -24.48
C ILE A 156 -1.75 -4.53 -23.92
N ASN A 157 -2.35 -3.60 -24.67
CA ASN A 157 -3.57 -2.90 -24.23
C ASN A 157 -4.81 -3.78 -24.35
N GLN A 158 -4.77 -4.95 -23.74
CA GLN A 158 -5.86 -5.90 -23.61
C GLN A 158 -5.98 -6.34 -22.16
N PHE A 159 -7.20 -6.31 -21.63
CA PHE A 159 -7.42 -6.74 -20.24
C PHE A 159 -7.40 -8.26 -20.11
N MET A 160 -6.77 -8.73 -19.03
CA MET A 160 -6.76 -10.15 -18.62
C MET A 160 -8.17 -10.74 -18.56
N TRP A 161 -9.14 -9.96 -18.12
CA TRP A 161 -10.53 -10.39 -18.06
C TRP A 161 -11.09 -10.85 -19.42
N LYS A 162 -10.75 -10.13 -20.49
CA LYS A 162 -11.27 -10.42 -21.83
C LYS A 162 -10.75 -11.75 -22.40
N ASN A 163 -9.47 -12.04 -22.14
CA ASN A 163 -8.80 -13.18 -22.75
C ASN A 163 -8.79 -14.43 -21.85
N HIS A 164 -8.68 -14.22 -20.54
CA HIS A 164 -8.45 -15.30 -19.58
C HIS A 164 -9.51 -15.41 -18.48
N HIS A 165 -10.53 -14.53 -18.47
CA HIS A 165 -11.54 -14.42 -17.40
C HIS A 165 -10.94 -14.20 -16.00
N GLN A 166 -9.73 -13.62 -15.94
CA GLN A 166 -9.03 -13.27 -14.72
C GLN A 166 -9.03 -11.75 -14.55
N TRP A 167 -9.24 -11.27 -13.33
CA TRP A 167 -9.25 -9.84 -13.05
C TRP A 167 -7.89 -9.20 -13.21
N THR A 168 -6.84 -9.89 -12.77
CA THR A 168 -5.47 -9.39 -12.79
C THR A 168 -4.48 -10.54 -12.96
N ARG A 169 -3.30 -10.23 -13.45
CA ARG A 169 -2.14 -11.12 -13.50
C ARG A 169 -1.19 -10.77 -12.37
N PHE A 170 -0.75 -11.75 -11.62
CA PHE A 170 0.28 -11.59 -10.60
C PHE A 170 1.64 -11.30 -11.25
N GLU A 171 2.27 -10.18 -10.88
CA GLU A 171 3.58 -9.77 -11.38
C GLU A 171 4.71 -10.14 -10.42
N GLY A 172 4.43 -10.10 -9.15
CA GLY A 172 5.39 -10.42 -8.12
C GLY A 172 4.89 -10.02 -6.74
N GLY A 173 5.55 -10.53 -5.72
CA GLY A 173 5.21 -10.20 -4.35
C GLY A 173 6.20 -10.80 -3.37
N ASN A 174 6.07 -10.37 -2.12
CA ASN A 174 6.85 -10.90 -1.02
C ASN A 174 5.96 -11.14 0.20
N LEU A 175 6.32 -12.16 0.98
CA LEU A 175 5.76 -12.44 2.29
C LEU A 175 6.91 -12.44 3.29
N ALA A 176 6.84 -11.56 4.29
CA ALA A 176 7.79 -11.52 5.39
C ALA A 176 7.12 -11.95 6.70
N ILE A 177 7.79 -12.83 7.43
CA ILE A 177 7.35 -13.32 8.73
C ILE A 177 8.38 -12.89 9.76
N GLY A 178 7.99 -12.02 10.68
CA GLY A 178 8.81 -11.60 11.80
C GLY A 178 8.46 -12.40 13.06
N LEU A 179 9.45 -12.95 13.73
CA LEU A 179 9.29 -13.61 15.01
C LEU A 179 10.06 -12.84 16.08
N ASN A 180 9.38 -12.43 17.16
CA ASN A 180 9.96 -11.66 18.24
C ASN A 180 9.82 -12.45 19.56
N PHE A 181 10.94 -13.00 20.04
CA PHE A 181 10.97 -13.74 21.30
C PHE A 181 11.59 -12.85 22.41
N ARG A 182 10.81 -12.53 23.41
CA ARG A 182 11.30 -11.87 24.63
C ARG A 182 11.45 -12.91 25.74
N GLY A 183 12.69 -13.19 26.13
CA GLY A 183 12.99 -13.95 27.34
C GLY A 183 12.60 -13.10 28.57
N LYS A 184 11.87 -13.68 29.52
CA LYS A 184 11.76 -13.09 30.87
C LYS A 184 13.11 -13.29 31.56
N GLY A 185 13.95 -12.25 31.57
CA GLY A 185 15.09 -12.21 32.44
C GLY A 185 14.60 -12.30 33.89
N LYS A 186 15.07 -13.30 34.64
CA LYS A 186 14.89 -13.35 36.08
C LYS A 186 15.70 -12.18 36.65
N SER A 187 15.03 -11.17 37.21
CA SER A 187 15.68 -10.12 37.97
C SER A 187 16.36 -10.80 39.14
N GLY A 188 17.67 -10.94 39.06
CA GLY A 188 18.47 -11.37 40.22
C GLY A 188 18.37 -10.29 41.26
N ASN A 189 17.80 -10.61 42.41
CA ASN A 189 17.85 -9.82 43.61
C ASN A 189 19.35 -9.79 44.03
N THR A 190 20.03 -8.70 43.73
CA THR A 190 21.33 -8.41 44.35
C THR A 190 21.02 -8.02 45.77
N ASP A 191 21.09 -9.01 46.62
CA ASP A 191 21.17 -8.85 48.07
C ASP A 191 22.42 -8.02 48.37
N SER A 192 22.25 -6.76 48.70
CA SER A 192 23.32 -5.88 49.18
C SER A 192 23.66 -6.34 50.57
N GLY A 193 24.58 -7.32 50.65
CA GLY A 193 25.21 -7.69 51.90
C GLY A 193 25.90 -6.47 52.52
N ASN A 194 25.37 -6.03 53.64
CA ASN A 194 26.07 -5.18 54.60
C ASN A 194 27.46 -5.71 54.86
N VAL A 195 28.46 -4.91 54.55
CA VAL A 195 29.80 -5.06 55.19
C VAL A 195 29.97 -3.90 56.16
N LEU A 196 29.77 -4.22 57.43
CA LEU A 196 30.28 -3.43 58.54
C LEU A 196 31.79 -3.72 58.63
N GLN A 197 32.58 -2.69 58.65
CA GLN A 197 33.75 -2.27 59.48
C GLN A 197 34.64 -1.34 58.70
#